data_643f8c449a6575bbb4548b461affdac4
#
_entry.id   643f8c449a6575bbb4548b461affdac4
#
_cell.length_a   1.000
_cell.length_b   1.000
_cell.length_c   1.000
_cell.angle_alpha   90.00
_cell.angle_beta   90.00
_cell.angle_gamma   90.00
#
_symmetry.space_group_name_H-M   'P 1'
#
loop_
_entity.id
_entity.type
_entity.pdbx_description
1 polymer ?
#
loop_
_entity_poly.entity_id
_entity_poly.type
_entity_poly.pdbx_seq_one_letter_code
_entity_poly.pdbx_strand_id
1 'polypeptide(L)'
;MSAFAVSLEDQPGQLARLCEAMAGSGVNLLLSATTYSGSGVVAFIADDEAAAQDVLEALGLEYLMRPALTIKLENLPGAGAEVFRKLADALVNVDLLLPVRISDELFFAVICVDDETAARAALGDQVVTAASQ
;
A
#
# COMPACT_ATOMS: atom_id res chain seq x y z
N MET A 1 3.91 8.30 6.62
CA MET A 1 3.46 7.86 5.29
C MET A 1 2.11 7.17 5.42
N SER A 2 1.25 7.38 4.46
CA SER A 2 -0.05 6.73 4.41
C SER A 2 -0.22 5.98 3.11
N ALA A 3 -1.09 4.97 3.12
CA ALA A 3 -1.54 4.29 1.92
C ALA A 3 -3.05 4.49 1.77
N PHE A 4 -3.49 4.42 0.53
CA PHE A 4 -4.89 4.61 0.15
C PHE A 4 -5.44 3.31 -0.39
N ALA A 5 -6.69 3.03 -0.06
CA ALA A 5 -7.47 1.96 -0.69
C ALA A 5 -8.74 2.59 -1.24
N VAL A 6 -8.95 2.45 -2.53
CA VAL A 6 -10.03 3.11 -3.25
C VAL A 6 -10.91 2.07 -3.91
N SER A 7 -12.23 2.23 -3.77
CA SER A 7 -13.20 1.41 -4.48
C SER A 7 -13.45 1.99 -5.86
N LEU A 8 -13.28 1.18 -6.91
CA LEU A 8 -13.58 1.55 -8.29
C LEU A 8 -14.56 0.54 -8.89
N GLU A 9 -15.41 1.02 -9.79
CA GLU A 9 -16.24 0.12 -10.59
C GLU A 9 -15.35 -0.69 -11.53
N ASP A 10 -15.66 -1.96 -11.72
CA ASP A 10 -14.95 -2.86 -12.64
C ASP A 10 -15.43 -2.61 -14.07
N GLN A 11 -14.99 -1.50 -14.66
CA GLN A 11 -15.37 -1.08 -16.01
C GLN A 11 -14.17 -0.46 -16.73
N PRO A 12 -14.11 -0.60 -18.07
CA PRO A 12 -13.06 0.07 -18.84
C PRO A 12 -13.05 1.58 -18.60
N GLY A 13 -11.85 2.14 -18.44
CA GLY A 13 -11.65 3.57 -18.27
C GLY A 13 -11.65 4.07 -16.83
N GLN A 14 -12.07 3.29 -15.86
CA GLN A 14 -12.11 3.75 -14.46
C GLN A 14 -10.72 4.00 -13.89
N LEU A 15 -9.79 3.09 -14.12
CA LEU A 15 -8.40 3.27 -13.66
C LEU A 15 -7.72 4.41 -14.43
N ALA A 16 -7.96 4.52 -15.72
CA ALA A 16 -7.42 5.62 -16.54
C ALA A 16 -7.89 6.97 -16.00
N ARG A 17 -9.17 7.11 -15.68
CA ARG A 17 -9.75 8.33 -15.13
C ARG A 17 -9.08 8.74 -13.81
N LEU A 18 -8.85 7.78 -12.93
CA LEU A 18 -8.16 8.04 -11.67
C LEU A 18 -6.73 8.54 -11.90
N CYS A 19 -5.99 7.84 -12.75
CA CYS A 19 -4.58 8.18 -13.02
C CYS A 19 -4.46 9.52 -13.76
N GLU A 20 -5.37 9.82 -14.70
CA GLU A 20 -5.40 11.11 -15.40
C GLU A 20 -5.69 12.27 -14.44
N ALA A 21 -6.63 12.10 -13.51
CA ALA A 21 -6.94 13.11 -12.52
C ALA A 21 -5.77 13.37 -11.58
N MET A 22 -5.08 12.32 -11.14
CA MET A 22 -3.87 12.44 -10.32
C MET A 22 -2.76 13.16 -11.08
N ALA A 23 -2.53 12.79 -12.33
CA ALA A 23 -1.53 13.43 -13.18
C ALA A 23 -1.83 14.92 -13.39
N GLY A 24 -3.10 15.26 -13.58
CA GLY A 24 -3.54 16.64 -13.72
C GLY A 24 -3.26 17.51 -12.49
N SER A 25 -3.13 16.91 -11.33
CA SER A 25 -2.75 17.59 -10.08
C SER A 25 -1.28 17.40 -9.72
N GLY A 26 -0.47 16.84 -10.62
CA GLY A 26 0.96 16.65 -10.41
C GLY A 26 1.28 15.54 -9.42
N VAL A 27 0.36 14.63 -9.14
CA VAL A 27 0.55 13.56 -8.17
C VAL A 27 1.06 12.31 -8.87
N ASN A 28 2.18 11.78 -8.39
CA ASN A 28 2.72 10.51 -8.84
C ASN A 28 2.29 9.40 -7.89
N LEU A 29 1.82 8.28 -8.46
CA LEU A 29 1.32 7.13 -7.71
C LEU A 29 2.18 5.90 -7.95
N LEU A 30 2.29 5.09 -6.90
CA LEU A 30 2.68 3.70 -7.03
C LEU A 30 1.46 2.89 -6.60
N LEU A 31 0.88 2.14 -7.53
CA LEU A 31 -0.42 1.50 -7.30
C LEU A 31 -0.45 0.03 -7.68
N SER A 32 -1.41 -0.66 -7.09
CA SER A 32 -1.81 -2.00 -7.43
C SER A 32 -3.33 -2.05 -7.48
N ALA A 33 -3.87 -2.73 -8.48
CA ALA A 33 -5.31 -2.82 -8.68
C ALA A 33 -5.72 -4.27 -8.91
N THR A 34 -6.89 -4.61 -8.41
CA THR A 34 -7.46 -5.93 -8.63
C THR A 34 -8.99 -5.85 -8.65
N THR A 35 -9.61 -6.85 -9.25
CA THR A 35 -11.05 -7.04 -9.18
C THR A 35 -11.36 -8.38 -8.54
N TYR A 36 -12.45 -8.41 -7.81
CA TYR A 36 -12.96 -9.63 -7.23
C TYR A 36 -14.49 -9.55 -7.16
N SER A 37 -15.15 -10.52 -7.76
CA SER A 37 -16.61 -10.62 -7.71
C SER A 37 -17.32 -9.34 -8.18
N GLY A 38 -16.83 -8.72 -9.27
CA GLY A 38 -17.45 -7.52 -9.86
C GLY A 38 -17.07 -6.21 -9.20
N SER A 39 -16.24 -6.24 -8.16
CA SER A 39 -15.76 -5.03 -7.47
C SER A 39 -14.30 -4.80 -7.74
N GLY A 40 -13.93 -3.52 -7.96
CA GLY A 40 -12.55 -3.11 -8.13
C GLY A 40 -11.99 -2.44 -6.89
N VAL A 41 -10.74 -2.73 -6.58
CA VAL A 41 -10.00 -2.09 -5.47
C VAL A 41 -8.63 -1.66 -5.99
N VAL A 42 -8.27 -0.43 -5.68
CA VAL A 42 -6.95 0.12 -5.98
C VAL A 42 -6.28 0.49 -4.66
N ALA A 43 -5.08 -0.03 -4.47
CA ALA A 43 -4.23 0.36 -3.35
C ALA A 43 -3.07 1.19 -3.88
N PHE A 44 -2.72 2.31 -3.23
CA PHE A 44 -1.60 3.11 -3.69
C PHE A 44 -0.97 3.94 -2.58
N ILE A 45 0.27 4.35 -2.84
CA ILE A 45 0.92 5.45 -2.14
C ILE A 45 1.13 6.60 -3.13
N ALA A 46 1.17 7.83 -2.61
CA ALA A 46 1.30 9.03 -3.42
C ALA A 46 2.44 9.90 -2.89
N ASP A 47 3.13 10.60 -3.78
CA ASP A 47 4.18 11.54 -3.41
C ASP A 47 3.63 12.81 -2.73
N ASP A 48 2.37 13.17 -3.02
CA ASP A 48 1.65 14.27 -2.37
C ASP A 48 0.30 13.74 -1.88
N GLU A 49 0.25 13.37 -0.61
CA GLU A 49 -0.94 12.74 -0.02
C GLU A 49 -2.13 13.70 0.06
N ALA A 50 -1.89 14.96 0.37
CA ALA A 50 -2.96 15.94 0.46
C ALA A 50 -3.59 16.20 -0.91
N ALA A 51 -2.78 16.35 -1.95
CA ALA A 51 -3.28 16.52 -3.32
C ALA A 51 -4.02 15.28 -3.80
N ALA A 52 -3.53 14.08 -3.48
CA ALA A 52 -4.20 12.83 -3.81
C ALA A 52 -5.60 12.76 -3.16
N GLN A 53 -5.69 13.15 -1.91
CA GLN A 53 -6.96 13.20 -1.17
C GLN A 53 -7.96 14.14 -1.83
N ASP A 54 -7.51 15.34 -2.20
CA ASP A 54 -8.36 16.32 -2.90
C ASP A 54 -8.88 15.76 -4.22
N VAL A 55 -8.05 15.05 -4.98
CA VAL A 55 -8.46 14.41 -6.23
C VAL A 55 -9.54 13.36 -6.00
N LEU A 56 -9.35 12.51 -5.01
CA LEU A 56 -10.33 11.44 -4.69
C LEU A 56 -11.67 12.05 -4.30
N GLU A 57 -11.66 13.09 -3.50
CA GLU A 57 -12.87 13.79 -3.07
C GLU A 57 -13.56 14.47 -4.25
N ALA A 58 -12.79 15.12 -5.14
CA ALA A 58 -13.34 15.75 -6.34
C ALA A 58 -13.99 14.74 -7.29
N LEU A 59 -13.45 13.52 -7.36
CA LEU A 59 -14.02 12.44 -8.17
C LEU A 59 -15.22 11.75 -7.50
N GLY A 60 -15.48 12.04 -6.23
CA GLY A 60 -16.55 11.41 -5.48
C GLY A 60 -16.31 9.93 -5.18
N LEU A 61 -15.05 9.51 -5.11
CA LEU A 61 -14.70 8.12 -4.86
C LEU A 61 -14.66 7.81 -3.37
N GLU A 62 -15.11 6.61 -3.01
CA GLU A 62 -14.97 6.09 -1.66
C GLU A 62 -13.54 5.60 -1.46
N TYR A 63 -12.91 6.00 -0.37
CA TYR A 63 -11.54 5.59 -0.08
C TYR A 63 -11.26 5.53 1.42
N LEU A 64 -10.24 4.78 1.75
CA LEU A 64 -9.63 4.74 3.08
C LEU A 64 -8.20 5.23 2.97
N MET A 65 -7.76 6.00 3.96
CA MET A 65 -6.38 6.45 4.11
C MET A 65 -5.88 5.95 5.46
N ARG A 66 -4.78 5.20 5.46
CA ARG A 66 -4.26 4.55 6.67
C ARG A 66 -2.78 4.76 6.82
N PRO A 67 -2.29 4.88 8.07
CA PRO A 67 -0.85 4.87 8.32
C PRO A 67 -0.22 3.60 7.75
N ALA A 68 0.95 3.74 7.16
CA ALA A 68 1.64 2.64 6.47
C ALA A 68 3.08 2.51 6.94
N LEU A 69 3.57 1.27 6.93
CA LEU A 69 4.95 0.91 7.19
C LEU A 69 5.57 0.38 5.92
N THR A 70 6.83 0.70 5.69
CA THR A 70 7.63 0.01 4.68
C THR A 70 8.40 -1.12 5.35
N ILE A 71 8.31 -2.30 4.81
CA ILE A 71 9.05 -3.47 5.29
C ILE A 71 10.04 -3.95 4.23
N LYS A 72 11.13 -4.55 4.71
CA LYS A 72 12.19 -5.10 3.89
C LYS A 72 12.33 -6.58 4.20
N LEU A 73 12.38 -7.40 3.16
CA LEU A 73 12.66 -8.82 3.30
C LEU A 73 13.57 -9.29 2.16
N GLU A 74 14.17 -10.44 2.37
CA GLU A 74 14.97 -11.06 1.32
C GLU A 74 14.05 -11.55 0.20
N ASN A 75 14.52 -11.44 -1.03
CA ASN A 75 13.77 -11.91 -2.20
C ASN A 75 14.02 -13.41 -2.41
N LEU A 76 13.53 -14.21 -1.47
CA LEU A 76 13.72 -15.67 -1.42
C LEU A 76 12.40 -16.34 -1.06
N PRO A 77 12.19 -17.59 -1.54
CA PRO A 77 11.05 -18.37 -1.07
C PRO A 77 11.02 -18.48 0.45
N GLY A 78 9.88 -18.24 1.05
CA GLY A 78 9.68 -18.34 2.50
C GLY A 78 9.90 -17.06 3.29
N ALA A 79 10.54 -16.03 2.71
CA ALA A 79 10.79 -14.77 3.41
C ALA A 79 9.47 -14.07 3.81
N GLY A 80 8.50 -14.05 2.91
CA GLY A 80 7.17 -13.51 3.23
C GLY A 80 6.46 -14.34 4.29
N ALA A 81 6.58 -15.65 4.21
CA ALA A 81 5.99 -16.55 5.20
C ALA A 81 6.52 -16.27 6.61
N GLU A 82 7.81 -16.00 6.75
CA GLU A 82 8.41 -15.64 8.04
C GLU A 82 7.85 -14.33 8.57
N VAL A 83 7.80 -13.29 7.74
CA VAL A 83 7.31 -11.97 8.13
C VAL A 83 5.85 -12.06 8.59
N PHE A 84 5.00 -12.67 7.77
CA PHE A 84 3.57 -12.74 8.10
C PHE A 84 3.27 -13.67 9.25
N ARG A 85 4.12 -14.69 9.49
CA ARG A 85 4.01 -15.52 10.69
C ARG A 85 4.37 -14.72 11.96
N LYS A 86 5.41 -13.91 11.93
CA LYS A 86 5.74 -13.01 13.04
C LYS A 86 4.58 -12.08 13.39
N LEU A 87 3.95 -11.51 12.38
CA LEU A 87 2.80 -10.63 12.58
C LEU A 87 1.61 -11.40 13.15
N ALA A 88 1.32 -12.58 12.62
CA ALA A 88 0.23 -13.41 13.09
C ALA A 88 0.43 -13.85 14.54
N ASP A 89 1.64 -14.25 14.91
CA ASP A 89 1.96 -14.63 16.28
C ASP A 89 1.83 -13.45 17.26
N ALA A 90 2.03 -12.24 16.77
CA ALA A 90 1.81 -11.01 17.53
C ALA A 90 0.34 -10.53 17.48
N LEU A 91 -0.54 -11.30 16.86
CA LEU A 91 -1.97 -10.97 16.68
C LEU A 91 -2.19 -9.68 15.87
N VAL A 92 -1.30 -9.42 14.92
CA VAL A 92 -1.39 -8.26 14.01
C VAL A 92 -1.99 -8.69 12.69
N ASN A 93 -3.05 -8.02 12.28
CA ASN A 93 -3.66 -8.22 10.97
C ASN A 93 -3.08 -7.27 9.93
N VAL A 94 -2.82 -7.79 8.73
CA VAL A 94 -2.37 -7.00 7.58
C VAL A 94 -3.59 -6.64 6.76
N ASP A 95 -3.90 -5.35 6.67
CA ASP A 95 -5.07 -4.84 5.96
C ASP A 95 -4.77 -4.48 4.51
N LEU A 96 -3.52 -4.15 4.20
CA LEU A 96 -3.07 -3.77 2.87
C LEU A 96 -1.60 -4.16 2.70
N LEU A 97 -1.28 -4.65 1.51
CA LEU A 97 0.10 -4.90 1.12
C LEU A 97 0.30 -4.42 -0.31
N LEU A 98 1.33 -3.61 -0.51
CA LEU A 98 1.68 -3.06 -1.81
C LEU A 98 3.18 -3.24 -2.03
N PRO A 99 3.60 -4.09 -2.99
CA PRO A 99 5.00 -4.17 -3.39
C PRO A 99 5.44 -2.83 -3.95
N VAL A 100 6.60 -2.32 -3.52
CA VAL A 100 7.06 -1.00 -3.96
C VAL A 100 8.41 -1.04 -4.68
N ARG A 101 9.25 -2.01 -4.34
CA ARG A 101 10.54 -2.19 -5.01
C ARG A 101 11.02 -3.62 -4.87
N ILE A 102 11.48 -4.19 -5.97
CA ILE A 102 11.99 -5.56 -6.02
C ILE A 102 13.35 -5.52 -6.72
N SER A 103 14.35 -6.14 -6.09
CA SER A 103 15.65 -6.40 -6.69
C SER A 103 15.94 -7.90 -6.62
N ASP A 104 17.10 -8.32 -7.12
CA ASP A 104 17.48 -9.73 -7.05
C ASP A 104 17.61 -10.21 -5.60
N GLU A 105 18.02 -9.34 -4.69
CA GLU A 105 18.31 -9.69 -3.31
C GLU A 105 17.23 -9.27 -2.32
N LEU A 106 16.55 -8.16 -2.58
CA LEU A 106 15.64 -7.54 -1.62
C LEU A 106 14.27 -7.25 -2.22
N PHE A 107 13.29 -7.36 -1.36
CA PHE A 107 11.91 -7.02 -1.64
C PHE A 107 11.43 -5.99 -0.62
N PHE A 108 10.85 -4.90 -1.10
CA PHE A 108 10.25 -3.87 -0.26
C PHE A 108 8.75 -3.82 -0.50
N ALA A 109 7.99 -3.76 0.57
CA ALA A 109 6.54 -3.61 0.49
C ALA A 109 6.07 -2.58 1.50
N VAL A 110 4.99 -1.89 1.14
CA VAL A 110 4.24 -1.05 2.07
C VAL A 110 3.12 -1.90 2.63
N ILE A 111 2.95 -1.88 3.94
CA ILE A 111 1.84 -2.58 4.61
C ILE A 111 1.07 -1.62 5.50
N CYS A 112 -0.22 -1.84 5.61
CA CYS A 112 -1.05 -1.25 6.65
C CYS A 112 -1.50 -2.37 7.59
N VAL A 113 -1.42 -2.11 8.88
CA VAL A 113 -1.72 -3.09 9.92
C VAL A 113 -2.69 -2.48 10.93
N ASP A 114 -3.37 -3.33 11.67
CA ASP A 114 -4.31 -2.89 12.70
C ASP A 114 -3.62 -2.47 14.00
N ASP A 115 -2.37 -2.89 14.22
CA ASP A 115 -1.57 -2.52 15.40
C ASP A 115 -0.13 -2.24 14.98
N GLU A 116 0.17 -0.97 14.74
CA GLU A 116 1.49 -0.53 14.27
C GLU A 116 2.58 -0.77 15.32
N THR A 117 2.27 -0.53 16.59
CA THR A 117 3.24 -0.71 17.68
C THR A 117 3.66 -2.19 17.79
N ALA A 118 2.68 -3.10 17.78
CA ALA A 118 2.95 -4.52 17.81
C ALA A 118 3.69 -5.01 16.57
N ALA A 119 3.36 -4.47 15.41
CA ALA A 119 4.05 -4.81 14.15
C ALA A 119 5.51 -4.38 14.19
N ARG A 120 5.81 -3.18 14.64
CA ARG A 120 7.19 -2.70 14.78
C ARG A 120 8.00 -3.55 15.75
N ALA A 121 7.39 -3.93 16.86
CA ALA A 121 8.05 -4.81 17.84
C ALA A 121 8.34 -6.20 17.27
N ALA A 122 7.38 -6.76 16.51
CA ALA A 122 7.52 -8.09 15.93
C ALA A 122 8.56 -8.15 14.80
N LEU A 123 8.63 -7.11 13.96
CA LEU A 123 9.48 -7.11 12.77
C LEU A 123 10.86 -6.47 12.99
N GLY A 124 11.00 -5.60 13.98
CA GLY A 124 12.28 -4.97 14.31
C GLY A 124 12.93 -4.28 13.11
N ASP A 125 14.14 -4.70 12.77
CA ASP A 125 14.95 -4.11 11.70
C ASP A 125 14.35 -4.30 10.29
N GLN A 126 13.36 -5.16 10.15
CA GLN A 126 12.66 -5.33 8.87
C GLN A 126 11.74 -4.16 8.56
N VAL A 127 11.39 -3.35 9.55
CA VAL A 127 10.70 -2.08 9.30
C VAL A 127 11.73 -1.04 8.85
N VAL A 128 11.52 -0.50 7.66
CA VAL A 128 12.45 0.45 7.04
C VAL A 128 12.10 1.85 7.50
N THR A 129 13.10 2.58 7.97
CA THR A 129 12.95 4.00 8.30
C THR A 129 13.23 4.86 7.06
N ALA A 130 12.78 6.11 7.07
CA ALA A 130 13.03 7.04 5.97
C ALA A 130 14.53 7.18 5.66
N ALA A 131 15.39 7.07 6.66
CA ALA A 131 16.85 7.17 6.50
C ALA A 131 17.48 5.97 5.79
N SER A 132 16.80 4.82 5.74
CA SER A 132 17.30 3.59 5.11
C SER A 132 16.68 3.28 3.75
N GLN A 133 15.88 4.19 3.23
CA GLN A 133 15.27 4.04 1.89
C GLN A 133 16.21 4.47 0.77
#